data_6a7fe4658537b106cbea7b4454aad6b1
#
_entry.id   6a7fe4658537b106cbea7b4454aad6b1
#
_cell.length_a   1.000
_cell.length_b   1.000
_cell.length_c   1.000
_cell.angle_alpha   90.00
_cell.angle_beta   90.00
_cell.angle_gamma   90.00
#
_symmetry.space_group_name_H-M   'P 1'
#
loop_
_entity.id
_entity.type
_entity.pdbx_description
1 polymer ?
#
loop_
_entity_poly.entity_id
_entity_poly.type
_entity_poly.pdbx_seq_one_letter_code
_entity_poly.pdbx_strand_id
1 'polypeptide(L)'
;MQKNGAPGSVKPRGDQTARWLALIGGGINPIAFVLAYTLAGLVRPGYSPIHQAISDLGVGPNGSLMDTIAVLHALLLIAFAVGFALLMRGVLTAGWRWFGVALLVVRGLAQVTTGLFTDAPATVRIHSLATIVALLSMMGAFTVIGLGLVRTPQWRAWGTYSLVATLVTLLLVAIEFWAFRPGTPLAPARVGGLLERVLSVEMLA
;
A
#
# COMPACT_ATOMS: atom_id res chain seq x y z
N MET A 1 4.31 -56.92 -16.93
CA MET A 1 3.75 -55.57 -17.20
C MET A 1 3.92 -54.74 -15.94
N GLN A 2 4.98 -53.97 -15.88
CA GLN A 2 5.35 -53.15 -14.69
C GLN A 2 4.80 -51.74 -14.93
N LYS A 3 3.78 -51.32 -14.12
CA LYS A 3 3.26 -49.96 -14.13
C LYS A 3 4.27 -49.03 -13.45
N ASN A 4 5.03 -48.26 -14.24
CA ASN A 4 5.82 -47.18 -13.77
C ASN A 4 4.89 -46.09 -13.20
N GLY A 5 4.74 -46.00 -11.88
CA GLY A 5 4.11 -44.89 -11.21
C GLY A 5 4.93 -43.64 -11.48
N ALA A 6 4.34 -42.61 -12.11
CA ALA A 6 4.94 -41.32 -12.29
C ALA A 6 5.29 -40.75 -10.90
N PRO A 7 6.53 -40.26 -10.67
CA PRO A 7 6.85 -39.62 -9.41
C PRO A 7 5.99 -38.37 -9.26
N GLY A 8 5.19 -38.32 -8.19
CA GLY A 8 4.39 -37.17 -7.83
C GLY A 8 5.31 -35.94 -7.75
N SER A 9 5.07 -34.93 -8.59
CA SER A 9 5.82 -33.69 -8.60
C SER A 9 5.60 -32.97 -7.28
N VAL A 10 6.52 -33.15 -6.35
CA VAL A 10 6.58 -32.35 -5.11
C VAL A 10 6.86 -30.91 -5.53
N LYS A 11 5.83 -30.04 -5.49
CA LYS A 11 6.02 -28.58 -5.73
C LYS A 11 7.05 -28.05 -4.75
N PRO A 12 8.05 -27.28 -5.20
CA PRO A 12 9.09 -26.75 -4.32
C PRO A 12 8.45 -25.95 -3.17
N ARG A 13 8.85 -26.20 -1.94
CA ARG A 13 8.37 -25.49 -0.73
C ARG A 13 8.46 -23.96 -0.86
N GLY A 14 9.45 -23.44 -1.59
CA GLY A 14 9.64 -22.00 -1.82
C GLY A 14 8.48 -21.34 -2.60
N ASP A 15 7.81 -22.07 -3.48
CA ASP A 15 6.65 -21.54 -4.23
C ASP A 15 5.43 -21.36 -3.32
N GLN A 16 5.22 -22.26 -2.38
CA GLN A 16 4.11 -22.15 -1.42
C GLN A 16 4.31 -20.98 -0.44
N THR A 17 5.52 -20.80 0.10
CA THR A 17 5.83 -19.66 0.97
C THR A 17 5.63 -18.32 0.24
N ALA A 18 6.11 -18.21 -1.01
CA ALA A 18 5.93 -17.01 -1.81
C ALA A 18 4.43 -16.67 -2.02
N ARG A 19 3.60 -17.68 -2.25
CA ARG A 19 2.14 -17.50 -2.40
C ARG A 19 1.49 -17.01 -1.12
N TRP A 20 1.87 -17.57 0.04
CA TRP A 20 1.35 -17.10 1.33
C TRP A 20 1.77 -15.67 1.63
N LEU A 21 3.03 -15.31 1.39
CA LEU A 21 3.50 -13.94 1.56
C LEU A 21 2.74 -12.95 0.67
N ALA A 22 2.50 -13.32 -0.59
CA ALA A 22 1.73 -12.50 -1.51
C ALA A 22 0.25 -12.39 -1.12
N LEU A 23 -0.37 -13.50 -0.73
CA LEU A 23 -1.79 -13.53 -0.33
C LEU A 23 -2.02 -12.73 0.97
N ILE A 24 -1.20 -12.98 2.00
CA ILE A 24 -1.37 -12.31 3.29
C ILE A 24 -1.00 -10.83 3.16
N GLY A 25 0.15 -10.51 2.56
CA GLY A 25 0.63 -9.14 2.48
C GLY A 25 -0.05 -8.29 1.40
N GLY A 26 -0.46 -8.87 0.27
CA GLY A 26 -1.09 -8.16 -0.83
C GLY A 26 -2.60 -8.32 -0.94
N GLY A 27 -3.19 -9.39 -0.37
CA GLY A 27 -4.62 -9.63 -0.43
C GLY A 27 -5.33 -9.32 0.90
N ILE A 28 -4.93 -10.01 1.98
CA ILE A 28 -5.62 -9.89 3.28
C ILE A 28 -5.25 -8.58 3.98
N ASN A 29 -3.99 -8.20 3.97
CA ASN A 29 -3.48 -7.04 4.69
C ASN A 29 -4.15 -5.70 4.30
N PRO A 30 -4.36 -5.36 3.01
CA PRO A 30 -5.08 -4.16 2.63
C PRO A 30 -6.48 -4.09 3.23
N ILE A 31 -7.23 -5.18 3.13
CA ILE A 31 -8.60 -5.28 3.68
C ILE A 31 -8.58 -5.11 5.20
N ALA A 32 -7.67 -5.81 5.87
CA ALA A 32 -7.52 -5.73 7.32
C ALA A 32 -7.17 -4.31 7.78
N PHE A 33 -6.31 -3.60 7.04
CA PHE A 33 -5.93 -2.22 7.35
C PHE A 33 -7.11 -1.25 7.19
N VAL A 34 -7.88 -1.36 6.09
CA VAL A 34 -9.09 -0.55 5.87
C VAL A 34 -10.12 -0.78 6.98
N LEU A 35 -10.36 -2.04 7.35
CA LEU A 35 -11.26 -2.36 8.44
C LEU A 35 -10.76 -1.80 9.78
N ALA A 36 -9.47 -1.93 10.06
CA ALA A 36 -8.88 -1.49 11.32
C ALA A 36 -9.00 0.03 11.52
N TYR A 37 -8.61 0.86 10.54
CA TYR A 37 -8.74 2.31 10.69
C TYR A 37 -10.21 2.76 10.67
N THR A 38 -11.09 2.05 9.96
CA THR A 38 -12.53 2.34 9.98
C THR A 38 -13.12 2.08 11.35
N LEU A 39 -12.83 0.91 11.94
CA LEU A 39 -13.29 0.57 13.29
C LEU A 39 -12.69 1.52 14.34
N ALA A 40 -11.41 1.84 14.25
CA ALA A 40 -10.77 2.80 15.14
C ALA A 40 -11.45 4.19 15.08
N GLY A 41 -11.83 4.64 13.89
CA GLY A 41 -12.56 5.88 13.70
C GLY A 41 -13.98 5.86 14.27
N LEU A 42 -14.70 4.72 14.14
CA LEU A 42 -16.06 4.57 14.66
C LEU A 42 -16.11 4.57 16.20
N VAL A 43 -15.09 4.03 16.86
CA VAL A 43 -15.06 3.95 18.34
C VAL A 43 -14.43 5.19 18.99
N ARG A 44 -13.84 6.09 18.21
CA ARG A 44 -13.17 7.29 18.74
C ARG A 44 -14.16 8.44 18.92
N PRO A 45 -14.40 8.93 20.15
CA PRO A 45 -15.32 10.04 20.40
C PRO A 45 -14.90 11.32 19.66
N GLY A 46 -15.85 11.96 18.98
CA GLY A 46 -15.62 13.22 18.27
C GLY A 46 -14.80 13.13 16.99
N TYR A 47 -14.43 11.93 16.55
CA TYR A 47 -13.73 11.73 15.29
C TYR A 47 -14.71 11.72 14.10
N SER A 48 -14.36 12.49 13.08
CA SER A 48 -15.10 12.56 11.83
C SER A 48 -14.26 12.00 10.66
N PRO A 49 -14.62 10.86 10.08
CA PRO A 49 -13.88 10.29 8.95
C PRO A 49 -13.92 11.14 7.68
N ILE A 50 -14.84 12.13 7.61
CA ILE A 50 -14.92 13.06 6.48
C ILE A 50 -13.87 14.17 6.64
N HIS A 51 -13.73 14.68 7.86
CA HIS A 51 -12.94 15.89 8.12
C HIS A 51 -11.53 15.60 8.62
N GLN A 52 -11.32 14.47 9.30
CA GLN A 52 -10.08 14.11 9.97
C GLN A 52 -9.35 12.98 9.25
N ALA A 53 -8.03 13.12 9.18
CA ALA A 53 -7.13 12.17 8.52
C ALA A 53 -7.11 10.80 9.23
N ILE A 54 -6.67 9.76 8.52
CA ILE A 54 -6.39 8.46 9.13
C ILE A 54 -5.24 8.58 10.13
N SER A 55 -4.23 9.42 9.82
CA SER A 55 -3.10 9.70 10.70
C SER A 55 -3.48 10.34 12.03
N ASP A 56 -4.60 11.12 12.08
CA ASP A 56 -5.13 11.68 13.32
C ASP A 56 -5.51 10.59 14.33
N LEU A 57 -5.83 9.37 13.87
CA LEU A 57 -6.12 8.23 14.75
C LEU A 57 -4.89 7.77 15.54
N GLY A 58 -3.69 8.04 15.08
CA GLY A 58 -2.43 7.77 15.80
C GLY A 58 -2.13 8.78 16.90
N VAL A 59 -2.88 9.90 16.98
CA VAL A 59 -2.65 10.95 17.98
C VAL A 59 -3.76 10.95 19.05
N GLY A 60 -3.41 11.01 20.32
CA GLY A 60 -4.37 11.07 21.43
C GLY A 60 -4.84 9.70 21.93
N PRO A 61 -6.05 9.59 22.52
CA PRO A 61 -6.52 8.35 23.14
C PRO A 61 -6.53 7.18 22.18
N ASN A 62 -5.94 6.05 22.59
CA ASN A 62 -5.77 4.82 21.78
C ASN A 62 -4.90 4.98 20.52
N GLY A 63 -4.16 6.08 20.36
CA GLY A 63 -3.29 6.31 19.22
C GLY A 63 -2.27 5.18 19.02
N SER A 64 -1.66 4.69 20.09
CA SER A 64 -0.69 3.58 20.04
C SER A 64 -1.23 2.30 19.39
N LEU A 65 -2.54 2.04 19.49
CA LEU A 65 -3.17 0.92 18.79
C LEU A 65 -3.12 1.13 17.26
N MET A 66 -3.48 2.33 16.79
CA MET A 66 -3.44 2.65 15.37
C MET A 66 -2.01 2.67 14.83
N ASP A 67 -1.06 3.17 15.61
CA ASP A 67 0.37 3.13 15.26
C ASP A 67 0.88 1.69 15.11
N THR A 68 0.50 0.82 16.03
CA THR A 68 0.82 -0.61 15.95
C THR A 68 0.23 -1.25 14.70
N ILE A 69 -1.03 -0.95 14.39
CA ILE A 69 -1.71 -1.43 13.17
C ILE A 69 -0.98 -0.94 11.92
N ALA A 70 -0.57 0.33 11.88
CA ALA A 70 0.18 0.89 10.76
C ALA A 70 1.54 0.21 10.55
N VAL A 71 2.27 -0.06 11.64
CA VAL A 71 3.54 -0.80 11.58
C VAL A 71 3.33 -2.25 11.11
N LEU A 72 2.33 -2.95 11.63
CA LEU A 72 2.01 -4.31 11.19
C LEU A 72 1.64 -4.35 9.70
N HIS A 73 0.79 -3.41 9.25
CA HIS A 73 0.46 -3.25 7.83
C HIS A 73 1.72 -3.09 6.98
N ALA A 74 2.64 -2.24 7.40
CA ALA A 74 3.89 -1.99 6.70
C ALA A 74 4.79 -3.23 6.62
N LEU A 75 4.93 -3.99 7.70
CA LEU A 75 5.71 -5.22 7.71
C LEU A 75 5.12 -6.28 6.78
N LEU A 76 3.79 -6.39 6.73
CA LEU A 76 3.10 -7.29 5.80
C LEU A 76 3.24 -6.82 4.35
N LEU A 77 3.31 -5.53 4.07
CA LEU A 77 3.63 -5.00 2.74
C LEU A 77 5.06 -5.36 2.31
N ILE A 78 6.04 -5.30 3.22
CA ILE A 78 7.40 -5.76 2.95
C ILE A 78 7.41 -7.29 2.68
N ALA A 79 6.65 -8.06 3.44
CA ALA A 79 6.47 -9.49 3.19
C ALA A 79 5.85 -9.76 1.81
N PHE A 80 4.86 -8.95 1.40
CA PHE A 80 4.31 -8.97 0.04
C PHE A 80 5.41 -8.72 -1.01
N ALA A 81 6.25 -7.70 -0.82
CA ALA A 81 7.33 -7.39 -1.76
C ALA A 81 8.29 -8.60 -1.96
N VAL A 82 8.59 -9.34 -0.89
CA VAL A 82 9.38 -10.58 -0.96
C VAL A 82 8.62 -11.68 -1.73
N GLY A 83 7.35 -11.91 -1.39
CA GLY A 83 6.49 -12.87 -2.10
C GLY A 83 6.38 -12.55 -3.59
N PHE A 84 6.14 -11.28 -3.93
CA PHE A 84 6.09 -10.77 -5.29
C PHE A 84 7.42 -11.00 -6.04
N ALA A 85 8.55 -10.69 -5.42
CA ALA A 85 9.87 -10.94 -6.01
C ALA A 85 10.08 -12.40 -6.41
N LEU A 86 9.60 -13.32 -5.58
CA LEU A 86 9.70 -14.76 -5.82
C LEU A 86 8.74 -15.24 -6.91
N LEU A 87 7.47 -14.81 -6.88
CA LEU A 87 6.43 -15.21 -7.82
C LEU A 87 6.66 -14.65 -9.23
N MET A 88 7.22 -13.46 -9.34
CA MET A 88 7.48 -12.80 -10.64
C MET A 88 8.80 -13.24 -11.29
N ARG A 89 9.49 -14.25 -10.73
CA ARG A 89 10.62 -14.90 -11.40
C ARG A 89 10.14 -15.58 -12.70
N GLY A 90 10.80 -15.24 -13.80
CA GLY A 90 10.41 -15.75 -15.12
C GLY A 90 9.25 -15.01 -15.80
N VAL A 91 8.55 -14.12 -15.09
CA VAL A 91 7.54 -13.20 -15.64
C VAL A 91 8.15 -11.85 -15.98
N LEU A 92 8.81 -11.23 -15.00
CA LEU A 92 9.51 -9.97 -15.15
C LEU A 92 11.00 -10.20 -15.32
N THR A 93 11.66 -9.41 -16.18
CA THR A 93 13.12 -9.35 -16.21
C THR A 93 13.66 -8.87 -14.86
N ALA A 94 14.91 -9.21 -14.56
CA ALA A 94 15.51 -8.89 -13.26
C ALA A 94 15.45 -7.38 -12.93
N GLY A 95 15.67 -6.51 -13.92
CA GLY A 95 15.63 -5.06 -13.74
C GLY A 95 14.27 -4.57 -13.28
N TRP A 96 13.20 -4.88 -14.02
CA TRP A 96 11.84 -4.47 -13.66
C TRP A 96 11.41 -5.04 -12.31
N ARG A 97 11.72 -6.31 -12.07
CA ARG A 97 11.36 -6.99 -10.84
C ARG A 97 12.04 -6.36 -9.63
N TRP A 98 13.38 -6.25 -9.63
CA TRP A 98 14.09 -5.78 -8.45
C TRP A 98 13.91 -4.29 -8.20
N PHE A 99 13.75 -3.48 -9.25
CA PHE A 99 13.47 -2.06 -9.06
C PHE A 99 12.05 -1.85 -8.50
N GLY A 100 11.06 -2.57 -9.00
CA GLY A 100 9.70 -2.53 -8.43
C GLY A 100 9.66 -3.02 -6.97
N VAL A 101 10.37 -4.12 -6.66
CA VAL A 101 10.49 -4.64 -5.28
C VAL A 101 11.17 -3.64 -4.35
N ALA A 102 12.25 -3.00 -4.80
CA ALA A 102 12.93 -1.98 -4.00
C ALA A 102 11.99 -0.82 -3.65
N LEU A 103 11.17 -0.37 -4.59
CA LEU A 103 10.18 0.68 -4.35
C LEU A 103 9.09 0.22 -3.36
N LEU A 104 8.60 -1.02 -3.45
CA LEU A 104 7.66 -1.59 -2.48
C LEU A 104 8.27 -1.69 -1.08
N VAL A 105 9.55 -2.05 -0.97
CA VAL A 105 10.26 -2.08 0.32
C VAL A 105 10.41 -0.67 0.88
N VAL A 106 10.80 0.31 0.06
CA VAL A 106 10.88 1.73 0.47
C VAL A 106 9.51 2.23 0.94
N ARG A 107 8.43 1.88 0.22
CA ARG A 107 7.04 2.17 0.64
C ARG A 107 6.75 1.59 2.02
N GLY A 108 7.11 0.32 2.26
CA GLY A 108 6.91 -0.35 3.54
C GLY A 108 7.72 0.32 4.67
N LEU A 109 9.00 0.62 4.45
CA LEU A 109 9.85 1.30 5.44
C LEU A 109 9.33 2.71 5.77
N ALA A 110 8.89 3.46 4.76
CA ALA A 110 8.28 4.77 4.97
C ALA A 110 6.99 4.65 5.81
N GLN A 111 6.17 3.62 5.57
CA GLN A 111 4.97 3.36 6.37
C GLN A 111 5.29 2.92 7.81
N VAL A 112 6.39 2.17 8.05
CA VAL A 112 6.88 1.92 9.42
C VAL A 112 7.22 3.25 10.09
N THR A 113 7.87 4.16 9.36
CA THR A 113 8.24 5.48 9.90
C THR A 113 7.00 6.30 10.26
N THR A 114 5.93 6.28 9.44
CA THR A 114 4.67 6.99 9.78
C THR A 114 3.98 6.41 11.01
N GLY A 115 4.08 5.10 11.25
CA GLY A 115 3.55 4.47 12.46
C GLY A 115 4.39 4.70 13.71
N LEU A 116 5.70 4.92 13.58
CA LEU A 116 6.60 5.22 14.72
C LEU A 116 6.64 6.71 15.06
N PHE A 117 6.50 7.57 14.06
CA PHE A 117 6.50 9.03 14.20
C PHE A 117 5.12 9.54 13.77
N THR A 118 4.26 9.72 14.76
CA THR A 118 2.85 10.11 14.55
C THR A 118 2.73 11.54 14.05
N ASP A 119 1.53 11.93 13.62
CA ASP A 119 1.20 13.30 13.18
C ASP A 119 1.07 14.28 14.37
N ALA A 120 1.78 14.03 15.46
CA ALA A 120 1.88 14.91 16.60
C ALA A 120 2.82 16.11 16.29
N PRO A 121 2.62 17.28 16.92
CA PRO A 121 3.41 18.48 16.64
C PRO A 121 4.92 18.30 16.70
N ALA A 122 5.41 17.40 17.55
CA ALA A 122 6.84 17.12 17.71
C ALA A 122 7.42 16.28 16.55
N THR A 123 6.61 15.47 15.88
CA THR A 123 7.03 14.47 14.90
C THR A 123 6.42 14.66 13.51
N VAL A 124 5.49 15.59 13.34
CA VAL A 124 4.74 15.86 12.10
C VAL A 124 5.62 16.01 10.86
N ARG A 125 6.78 16.63 10.98
CA ARG A 125 7.69 16.78 9.83
C ARG A 125 8.23 15.44 9.33
N ILE A 126 8.60 14.55 10.25
CA ILE A 126 9.10 13.21 9.93
C ILE A 126 7.97 12.40 9.33
N HIS A 127 6.77 12.46 9.95
CA HIS A 127 5.56 11.81 9.47
C HIS A 127 5.23 12.23 8.04
N SER A 128 5.14 13.54 7.78
CA SER A 128 4.81 14.07 6.45
C SER A 128 5.84 13.70 5.38
N LEU A 129 7.13 13.77 5.70
CA LEU A 129 8.17 13.34 4.77
C LEU A 129 8.07 11.84 4.47
N ALA A 130 7.85 11.01 5.48
CA ALA A 130 7.66 9.58 5.31
C ALA A 130 6.40 9.28 4.46
N THR A 131 5.30 10.01 4.67
CA THR A 131 4.07 9.89 3.86
C THR A 131 4.34 10.22 2.38
N ILE A 132 5.07 11.30 2.11
CA ILE A 132 5.46 11.67 0.73
C ILE A 132 6.33 10.57 0.10
N VAL A 133 7.33 10.06 0.82
CA VAL A 133 8.19 8.97 0.34
C VAL A 133 7.36 7.70 0.07
N ALA A 134 6.44 7.37 0.97
CA ALA A 134 5.53 6.25 0.82
C ALA A 134 4.68 6.36 -0.45
N LEU A 135 4.08 7.53 -0.68
CA LEU A 135 3.24 7.83 -1.84
C LEU A 135 4.05 7.72 -3.15
N LEU A 136 5.17 8.42 -3.24
CA LEU A 136 6.02 8.42 -4.44
C LEU A 136 6.58 7.03 -4.75
N SER A 137 6.96 6.27 -3.72
CA SER A 137 7.47 4.91 -3.89
C SER A 137 6.40 3.96 -4.41
N MET A 138 5.15 4.08 -3.95
CA MET A 138 4.04 3.26 -4.43
C MET A 138 3.71 3.56 -5.89
N MET A 139 3.57 4.83 -6.24
CA MET A 139 3.38 5.27 -7.62
C MET A 139 4.50 4.78 -8.53
N GLY A 140 5.76 4.91 -8.08
CA GLY A 140 6.93 4.39 -8.77
C GLY A 140 6.87 2.86 -8.95
N ALA A 141 6.46 2.11 -7.91
CA ALA A 141 6.30 0.67 -7.97
C ALA A 141 5.24 0.26 -9.00
N PHE A 142 4.04 0.86 -8.95
CA PHE A 142 2.98 0.62 -9.93
C PHE A 142 3.45 0.92 -11.35
N THR A 143 4.15 2.04 -11.56
CA THR A 143 4.69 2.41 -12.88
C THR A 143 5.71 1.37 -13.38
N VAL A 144 6.71 1.06 -12.57
CA VAL A 144 7.81 0.17 -12.96
C VAL A 144 7.30 -1.25 -13.21
N ILE A 145 6.51 -1.79 -12.28
CA ILE A 145 5.91 -3.12 -12.41
C ILE A 145 4.96 -3.15 -13.60
N GLY A 146 4.10 -2.13 -13.74
CA GLY A 146 3.16 -1.98 -14.84
C GLY A 146 3.86 -1.99 -16.20
N LEU A 147 4.92 -1.18 -16.38
CA LEU A 147 5.72 -1.14 -17.61
C LEU A 147 6.42 -2.47 -17.91
N GLY A 148 6.81 -3.21 -16.89
CA GLY A 148 7.34 -4.56 -17.06
C GLY A 148 6.27 -5.56 -17.51
N LEU A 149 5.11 -5.55 -16.87
CA LEU A 149 4.01 -6.49 -17.11
C LEU A 149 3.31 -6.29 -18.47
N VAL A 150 3.14 -5.04 -18.95
CA VAL A 150 2.52 -4.80 -20.27
C VAL A 150 3.31 -5.41 -21.43
N ARG A 151 4.59 -5.68 -21.23
CA ARG A 151 5.47 -6.36 -22.21
C ARG A 151 5.30 -7.86 -22.23
N THR A 152 4.60 -8.44 -21.25
CA THR A 152 4.36 -9.88 -21.13
C THR A 152 2.90 -10.14 -21.46
N PRO A 153 2.56 -10.79 -22.61
CA PRO A 153 1.20 -10.89 -23.12
C PRO A 153 0.17 -11.39 -22.11
N GLN A 154 0.52 -12.42 -21.32
CA GLN A 154 -0.37 -13.04 -20.32
C GLN A 154 -0.65 -12.10 -19.13
N TRP A 155 0.20 -11.09 -18.90
CA TRP A 155 0.14 -10.16 -17.78
C TRP A 155 -0.19 -8.72 -18.18
N ARG A 156 -0.45 -8.49 -19.48
CA ARG A 156 -0.70 -7.14 -20.01
C ARG A 156 -1.86 -6.42 -19.32
N ALA A 157 -2.94 -7.13 -19.01
CA ALA A 157 -4.09 -6.55 -18.33
C ALA A 157 -3.70 -6.00 -16.94
N TRP A 158 -2.93 -6.79 -16.17
CA TRP A 158 -2.42 -6.35 -14.87
C TRP A 158 -1.43 -5.18 -14.98
N GLY A 159 -0.58 -5.19 -16.00
CA GLY A 159 0.31 -4.08 -16.28
C GLY A 159 -0.45 -2.80 -16.62
N THR A 160 -1.48 -2.89 -17.46
CA THR A 160 -2.36 -1.75 -17.79
C THR A 160 -3.09 -1.24 -16.55
N TYR A 161 -3.64 -2.16 -15.73
CA TYR A 161 -4.26 -1.80 -14.45
C TYR A 161 -3.31 -0.99 -13.56
N SER A 162 -2.07 -1.47 -13.35
CA SER A 162 -1.07 -0.77 -12.52
C SER A 162 -0.74 0.63 -13.06
N LEU A 163 -0.65 0.80 -14.38
CA LEU A 163 -0.40 2.12 -14.99
C LEU A 163 -1.61 3.06 -14.85
N VAL A 164 -2.83 2.54 -15.01
CA VAL A 164 -4.06 3.29 -14.76
C VAL A 164 -4.17 3.70 -13.29
N ALA A 165 -3.87 2.78 -12.36
CA ALA A 165 -3.83 3.08 -10.93
C ALA A 165 -2.86 4.23 -10.63
N THR A 166 -1.65 4.23 -11.23
CA THR A 166 -0.72 5.38 -11.09
C THR A 166 -1.34 6.70 -11.53
N LEU A 167 -2.06 6.72 -12.66
CA LEU A 167 -2.72 7.94 -13.15
C LEU A 167 -3.86 8.38 -12.23
N VAL A 168 -4.64 7.44 -11.71
CA VAL A 168 -5.71 7.71 -10.75
C VAL A 168 -5.13 8.26 -9.46
N THR A 169 -4.06 7.65 -8.92
CA THR A 169 -3.35 8.16 -7.74
C THR A 169 -2.86 9.60 -7.95
N LEU A 170 -2.23 9.89 -9.11
CA LEU A 170 -1.78 11.25 -9.46
C LEU A 170 -2.94 12.25 -9.45
N LEU A 171 -4.08 11.87 -10.02
CA LEU A 171 -5.27 12.72 -10.05
C LEU A 171 -5.82 12.96 -8.64
N LEU A 172 -5.93 11.92 -7.82
CA LEU A 172 -6.41 12.03 -6.44
C LEU A 172 -5.50 12.92 -5.60
N VAL A 173 -4.19 12.76 -5.72
CA VAL A 173 -3.20 13.61 -5.05
C VAL A 173 -3.33 15.07 -5.50
N ALA A 174 -3.50 15.32 -6.81
CA ALA A 174 -3.70 16.66 -7.32
C ALA A 174 -5.00 17.30 -6.77
N ILE A 175 -6.09 16.51 -6.67
CA ILE A 175 -7.36 16.95 -6.09
C ILE A 175 -7.16 17.27 -4.60
N GLU A 176 -6.47 16.41 -3.86
CA GLU A 176 -6.19 16.63 -2.44
C GLU A 176 -5.39 17.92 -2.22
N PHE A 177 -4.28 18.11 -2.93
CA PHE A 177 -3.50 19.34 -2.86
C PHE A 177 -4.31 20.59 -3.25
N TRP A 178 -5.20 20.47 -4.24
CA TRP A 178 -6.08 21.56 -4.63
C TRP A 178 -7.13 21.85 -3.54
N ALA A 179 -7.73 20.81 -2.96
CA ALA A 179 -8.75 20.95 -1.93
C ALA A 179 -8.25 21.65 -0.66
N PHE A 180 -6.96 21.48 -0.31
CA PHE A 180 -6.35 22.15 0.85
C PHE A 180 -5.95 23.60 0.61
N ARG A 181 -6.00 24.10 -0.64
CA ARG A 181 -5.65 25.50 -0.90
C ARG A 181 -6.75 26.43 -0.42
N PRO A 182 -6.40 27.53 0.30
CA PRO A 182 -7.36 28.57 0.66
C PRO A 182 -8.05 29.16 -0.60
N GLY A 183 -9.35 29.39 -0.51
CA GLY A 183 -10.13 29.99 -1.62
C GLY A 183 -10.67 28.98 -2.64
N THR A 184 -10.38 27.70 -2.53
CA THR A 184 -11.00 26.69 -3.39
C THR A 184 -12.42 26.32 -2.90
N PRO A 185 -13.31 25.85 -3.78
CA PRO A 185 -14.66 25.42 -3.39
C PRO A 185 -14.71 24.30 -2.35
N LEU A 186 -13.67 23.44 -2.28
CA LEU A 186 -13.57 22.34 -1.34
C LEU A 186 -12.98 22.74 0.02
N ALA A 187 -12.24 23.84 0.11
CA ALA A 187 -11.64 24.30 1.35
C ALA A 187 -12.66 24.48 2.50
N PRO A 188 -13.87 25.06 2.29
CA PRO A 188 -14.88 25.16 3.33
C PRO A 188 -15.46 23.81 3.74
N ALA A 189 -15.50 22.83 2.85
CA ALA A 189 -16.09 21.52 3.11
C ALA A 189 -15.22 20.64 4.03
N ARG A 190 -13.93 20.97 4.18
CA ARG A 190 -12.98 20.25 5.04
C ARG A 190 -13.00 18.72 4.82
N VAL A 191 -13.01 18.30 3.54
CA VAL A 191 -13.15 16.88 3.14
C VAL A 191 -11.82 16.11 3.12
N GLY A 192 -10.78 16.62 3.77
CA GLY A 192 -9.45 16.01 3.74
C GLY A 192 -9.42 14.57 4.20
N GLY A 193 -10.12 14.24 5.28
CA GLY A 193 -10.21 12.87 5.75
C GLY A 193 -10.87 11.90 4.76
N LEU A 194 -11.88 12.36 4.01
CA LEU A 194 -12.51 11.56 2.96
C LEU A 194 -11.54 11.34 1.80
N LEU A 195 -10.85 12.39 1.33
CA LEU A 195 -9.91 12.29 0.22
C LEU A 195 -8.73 11.35 0.54
N GLU A 196 -8.17 11.45 1.75
CA GLU A 196 -7.12 10.52 2.21
C GLU A 196 -7.60 9.06 2.20
N ARG A 197 -8.85 8.79 2.60
CA ARG A 197 -9.42 7.44 2.55
C ARG A 197 -9.61 6.92 1.15
N VAL A 198 -10.11 7.76 0.24
CA VAL A 198 -10.24 7.39 -1.17
C VAL A 198 -8.88 7.06 -1.76
N LEU A 199 -7.87 7.91 -1.50
CA LEU A 199 -6.49 7.69 -1.93
C LEU A 199 -5.91 6.42 -1.30
N SER A 200 -6.14 6.20 0.01
CA SER A 200 -5.68 5.01 0.72
C SER A 200 -6.27 3.72 0.14
N VAL A 201 -7.58 3.69 -0.11
CA VAL A 201 -8.26 2.51 -0.69
C VAL A 201 -7.76 2.26 -2.11
N GLU A 202 -7.62 3.29 -2.93
CA GLU A 202 -7.11 3.17 -4.31
C GLU A 202 -5.70 2.59 -4.33
N MET A 203 -4.80 3.07 -3.47
CA MET A 203 -3.41 2.58 -3.39
C MET A 203 -3.28 1.15 -2.83
N LEU A 204 -4.32 0.63 -2.18
CA LEU A 204 -4.35 -0.71 -1.59
C LEU A 204 -5.06 -1.73 -2.49
N ALA A 205 -5.83 -1.28 -3.51
CA ALA A 205 -6.58 -2.13 -4.45
C ALA A 205 -5.71 -2.62 -5.60
#